data_5051d3c4ec0ff7afd8ec8cdde3293975
#
_entry.id   5051d3c4ec0ff7afd8ec8cdde3293975
#
_cell.length_a   1.000
_cell.length_b   1.000
_cell.length_c   1.000
_cell.angle_alpha   90.00
_cell.angle_beta   90.00
_cell.angle_gamma   90.00
#
_symmetry.space_group_name_H-M   'P 1'
#
loop_
_entity.id
_entity.type
_entity.pdbx_description
1 polymer ?
#
loop_
_entity_poly.entity_id
_entity_poly.type
_entity_poly.pdbx_seq_one_letter_code
_entity_poly.pdbx_strand_id
1 'polypeptide(L)'
;MDGRDLRPDFGGRISAEIRLPQALQAGLLTPFQYLCITDNTDLTDESLWSGNKYNVERLADKLCDKERARHIVHALHKYLADEYTCRALCFCVNKKHADFMAEQFNLYGFNAQSLTSDTPTEQRKQLANQLREGSIHYLCVVDIFNEGVDIPEVDTVLFLRPTDSLTIFLQQLGRGLRLSVGKTELTVLDFVAQANRKYDFASRFRALTLHPEKNIKRQIEDGFTLLPHGCSIVMEKKARQYILDNIQSAIYNKTRIVREINSYVNGVPTISQFLEGNGQDIRILYQGTNCWTSLKRAAGKISYEDDAITKRLEKGVFNLIHHNTAKFLRFVQKFADGSKDYEKPENKTYTLMLYYALFLDRLERAGFTSIQEALALLHTERYKYFNQEVKEIVAYLLEHLQIKTMPLGNNIIPHMELYGCYTREEIFTLVGRQTAERKMQGSVTGVFNLPEHNATLLFVTLNKSEADFSPSTQYNDYLINENFFHWQSQNTDSHHNNGGKRYTMQSETDNRIIMFVREEKKDGYGNTCPFHCFGLVDYISSHGDFPMNVTWKLEEPAMPYYVKAL
;
A
#
# COMPACT_ATOMS: atom_id res chain seq x y z
N MET A 1 -16.81 5.55 -16.49
CA MET A 1 -15.82 4.72 -17.22
C MET A 1 -16.42 3.33 -17.33
N ASP A 2 -16.50 2.81 -18.52
CA ASP A 2 -17.16 1.56 -18.90
C ASP A 2 -16.30 0.30 -18.68
N GLY A 3 -15.23 0.41 -17.88
CA GLY A 3 -14.32 -0.71 -17.57
C GLY A 3 -13.42 -1.13 -18.74
N ARG A 4 -13.37 -0.33 -19.81
CA ARG A 4 -12.50 -0.60 -20.96
C ARG A 4 -11.04 -0.40 -20.56
N ASP A 5 -10.21 -1.40 -20.84
CA ASP A 5 -8.76 -1.28 -20.74
C ASP A 5 -8.23 -0.37 -21.86
N LEU A 6 -7.69 0.79 -21.49
CA LEU A 6 -7.13 1.76 -22.43
C LEU A 6 -5.68 1.44 -22.84
N ARG A 7 -5.01 0.51 -22.18
CA ARG A 7 -3.61 0.15 -22.47
C ARG A 7 -3.36 -0.21 -23.95
N PRO A 8 -4.24 -0.95 -24.63
CA PRO A 8 -4.06 -1.23 -26.06
C PRO A 8 -4.00 0.02 -26.93
N ASP A 9 -4.77 1.08 -26.57
CA ASP A 9 -4.82 2.34 -27.32
C ASP A 9 -3.52 3.16 -27.18
N PHE A 10 -2.68 2.83 -26.16
CA PHE A 10 -1.41 3.49 -25.85
C PHE A 10 -0.19 2.54 -25.97
N GLY A 11 -0.25 1.55 -26.86
CA GLY A 11 0.85 0.62 -27.10
C GLY A 11 1.11 -0.36 -25.95
N GLY A 12 0.10 -0.65 -25.13
CA GLY A 12 0.18 -1.61 -24.04
C GLY A 12 0.93 -1.12 -22.79
N ARG A 13 1.31 0.16 -22.73
CA ARG A 13 2.09 0.73 -21.63
C ARG A 13 1.36 1.89 -20.95
N ILE A 14 1.43 1.92 -19.62
CA ILE A 14 1.08 3.10 -18.84
C ILE A 14 2.32 4.00 -18.83
N SER A 15 2.22 5.19 -19.41
CA SER A 15 3.34 6.14 -19.51
C SER A 15 3.63 6.83 -18.18
N ALA A 16 2.58 7.09 -17.39
CA ALA A 16 2.66 7.61 -16.02
C ALA A 16 1.39 7.27 -15.25
N GLU A 17 1.53 6.88 -13.98
CA GLU A 17 0.42 6.69 -13.05
C GLU A 17 0.61 7.66 -11.87
N ILE A 18 -0.37 8.53 -11.65
CA ILE A 18 -0.41 9.41 -10.47
C ILE A 18 -1.66 9.03 -9.69
N ARG A 19 -1.47 8.44 -8.50
CA ARG A 19 -2.58 8.12 -7.60
C ARG A 19 -3.02 9.35 -6.82
N LEU A 20 -4.24 9.32 -6.28
CA LEU A 20 -4.84 10.43 -5.56
C LEU A 20 -3.90 11.02 -4.47
N PRO A 21 -3.27 10.23 -3.57
CA PRO A 21 -2.39 10.78 -2.56
C PRO A 21 -1.16 11.48 -3.15
N GLN A 22 -0.61 10.97 -4.25
CA GLN A 22 0.53 11.57 -4.95
C GLN A 22 0.15 12.89 -5.61
N ALA A 23 -1.04 12.98 -6.22
CA ALA A 23 -1.57 14.21 -6.81
C ALA A 23 -1.81 15.30 -5.74
N LEU A 24 -2.35 14.92 -4.59
CA LEU A 24 -2.50 15.80 -3.42
C LEU A 24 -1.15 16.28 -2.90
N GLN A 25 -0.18 15.37 -2.75
CA GLN A 25 1.16 15.69 -2.29
C GLN A 25 1.90 16.65 -3.24
N ALA A 26 1.63 16.55 -4.54
CA ALA A 26 2.19 17.43 -5.57
C ALA A 26 1.44 18.78 -5.70
N GLY A 27 0.40 19.03 -4.90
CA GLY A 27 -0.40 20.26 -4.96
C GLY A 27 -1.26 20.38 -6.23
N LEU A 28 -1.52 19.28 -6.94
CA LEU A 28 -2.37 19.25 -8.12
C LEU A 28 -3.87 19.22 -7.78
N LEU A 29 -4.18 18.98 -6.51
CA LEU A 29 -5.53 18.91 -5.96
C LEU A 29 -5.61 19.69 -4.64
N THR A 30 -6.81 20.12 -4.28
CA THR A 30 -7.11 20.76 -2.99
C THR A 30 -6.98 19.74 -1.86
N PRO A 31 -6.26 20.03 -0.75
CA PRO A 31 -6.19 19.16 0.40
C PRO A 31 -7.56 18.97 1.05
N PHE A 32 -7.73 17.88 1.79
CA PHE A 32 -9.01 17.55 2.42
C PHE A 32 -8.95 17.45 3.94
N GLN A 33 -10.06 17.82 4.58
CA GLN A 33 -10.38 17.51 5.97
C GLN A 33 -11.49 16.46 5.98
N TYR A 34 -11.14 15.20 6.28
CA TYR A 34 -12.07 14.07 6.23
C TYR A 34 -12.56 13.72 7.64
N LEU A 35 -13.84 13.87 7.86
CA LEU A 35 -14.48 13.67 9.17
C LEU A 35 -15.39 12.43 9.11
N CYS A 36 -15.02 11.36 9.84
CA CYS A 36 -15.88 10.20 10.01
C CYS A 36 -16.81 10.43 11.19
N ILE A 37 -18.08 10.64 10.90
CA ILE A 37 -19.13 10.97 11.87
C ILE A 37 -19.92 9.70 12.17
N THR A 38 -20.22 9.45 13.42
CA THR A 38 -21.02 8.30 13.84
C THR A 38 -22.43 8.41 13.28
N ASP A 39 -22.86 7.43 12.50
CA ASP A 39 -24.26 7.22 12.12
C ASP A 39 -24.83 6.06 12.96
N ASN A 40 -25.93 6.30 13.67
CA ASN A 40 -26.55 5.30 14.53
C ASN A 40 -27.41 4.28 13.78
N THR A 41 -27.45 4.36 12.44
CA THR A 41 -28.18 3.39 11.61
C THR A 41 -27.47 2.03 11.64
N ASP A 42 -28.23 0.96 11.84
CA ASP A 42 -27.71 -0.40 11.73
C ASP A 42 -27.86 -0.92 10.30
N LEU A 43 -26.73 -1.14 9.62
CA LEU A 43 -26.63 -1.68 8.26
C LEU A 43 -26.02 -3.08 8.22
N THR A 44 -26.02 -3.81 9.34
CA THR A 44 -25.46 -5.17 9.44
C THR A 44 -26.34 -6.25 8.80
N ASP A 45 -27.63 -5.98 8.63
CA ASP A 45 -28.62 -6.94 8.14
C ASP A 45 -28.28 -7.43 6.73
N GLU A 46 -28.15 -8.77 6.59
CA GLU A 46 -27.89 -9.44 5.33
C GLU A 46 -28.97 -9.17 4.26
N SER A 47 -30.21 -8.87 4.68
CA SER A 47 -31.31 -8.55 3.77
C SER A 47 -31.11 -7.23 3.01
N LEU A 48 -30.24 -6.34 3.51
CA LEU A 48 -29.83 -5.12 2.82
C LEU A 48 -28.87 -5.39 1.65
N TRP A 49 -28.41 -6.63 1.49
CA TRP A 49 -27.46 -6.99 0.46
C TRP A 49 -28.09 -7.80 -0.67
N SER A 50 -27.63 -7.54 -1.89
CA SER A 50 -27.91 -8.34 -3.09
C SER A 50 -26.56 -8.70 -3.74
N GLY A 51 -26.11 -9.94 -3.52
CA GLY A 51 -24.75 -10.35 -3.90
C GLY A 51 -23.68 -9.59 -3.12
N ASN A 52 -22.84 -8.83 -3.82
CA ASN A 52 -21.74 -8.04 -3.24
C ASN A 52 -22.07 -6.54 -3.12
N LYS A 53 -23.32 -6.13 -3.35
CA LYS A 53 -23.75 -4.71 -3.28
C LYS A 53 -24.95 -4.56 -2.37
N TYR A 54 -25.13 -3.36 -1.84
CA TYR A 54 -26.38 -3.03 -1.16
C TYR A 54 -27.58 -3.07 -2.11
N ASN A 55 -28.71 -3.57 -1.63
CA ASN A 55 -29.99 -3.39 -2.30
C ASN A 55 -30.41 -1.92 -2.17
N VAL A 56 -30.45 -1.24 -3.31
CA VAL A 56 -30.65 0.22 -3.40
C VAL A 56 -31.96 0.67 -2.74
N GLU A 57 -33.06 -0.05 -2.97
CA GLU A 57 -34.37 0.33 -2.44
C GLU A 57 -34.45 0.13 -0.92
N ARG A 58 -34.04 -1.03 -0.45
CA ARG A 58 -34.03 -1.34 1.00
C ARG A 58 -33.09 -0.43 1.78
N LEU A 59 -31.93 -0.10 1.20
CA LEU A 59 -31.01 0.84 1.79
C LEU A 59 -31.60 2.24 1.87
N ALA A 60 -32.25 2.72 0.79
CA ALA A 60 -32.91 4.02 0.77
C ALA A 60 -34.01 4.10 1.82
N ASP A 61 -34.85 3.05 1.93
CA ASP A 61 -35.92 2.98 2.94
C ASP A 61 -35.34 3.09 4.38
N LYS A 62 -34.20 2.44 4.62
CA LYS A 62 -33.52 2.47 5.93
C LYS A 62 -32.91 3.83 6.24
N LEU A 63 -32.41 4.56 5.22
CA LEU A 63 -31.72 5.83 5.40
C LEU A 63 -32.63 7.06 5.32
N CYS A 64 -33.87 6.93 4.78
CA CYS A 64 -34.91 7.97 4.79
C CYS A 64 -35.57 8.06 6.18
N ASP A 65 -34.80 8.46 7.17
CA ASP A 65 -35.24 8.58 8.56
C ASP A 65 -35.04 10.01 9.07
N LYS A 66 -36.10 10.59 9.72
CA LYS A 66 -36.07 11.97 10.19
C LYS A 66 -35.09 12.19 11.33
N GLU A 67 -34.95 11.22 12.25
CA GLU A 67 -33.99 11.30 13.34
C GLU A 67 -32.56 11.30 12.80
N ARG A 68 -32.29 10.48 11.77
CA ARG A 68 -31.03 10.48 11.05
C ARG A 68 -30.77 11.83 10.36
N ALA A 69 -31.78 12.39 9.67
CA ALA A 69 -31.65 13.71 9.02
C ALA A 69 -31.35 14.81 10.07
N ARG A 70 -32.00 14.79 11.22
CA ARG A 70 -31.71 15.71 12.36
C ARG A 70 -30.28 15.55 12.86
N HIS A 71 -29.78 14.31 12.95
CA HIS A 71 -28.40 14.03 13.34
C HIS A 71 -27.40 14.58 12.31
N ILE A 72 -27.68 14.42 11.00
CA ILE A 72 -26.87 14.98 9.92
C ILE A 72 -26.81 16.51 10.04
N VAL A 73 -27.95 17.18 10.22
CA VAL A 73 -28.03 18.64 10.41
C VAL A 73 -27.22 19.08 11.62
N HIS A 74 -27.33 18.37 12.74
CA HIS A 74 -26.50 18.67 13.93
C HIS A 74 -25.01 18.56 13.65
N ALA A 75 -24.60 17.58 12.82
CA ALA A 75 -23.20 17.44 12.41
C ALA A 75 -22.74 18.59 11.51
N LEU A 76 -23.62 19.13 10.63
CA LEU A 76 -23.29 20.33 9.83
C LEU A 76 -22.96 21.51 10.74
N HIS A 77 -23.82 21.82 11.72
CA HIS A 77 -23.58 22.89 12.71
C HIS A 77 -22.29 22.68 13.53
N LYS A 78 -21.91 21.43 13.78
CA LYS A 78 -20.75 21.11 14.60
C LYS A 78 -19.42 21.22 13.84
N TYR A 79 -19.40 20.82 12.57
CA TYR A 79 -18.16 20.58 11.84
C TYR A 79 -17.90 21.53 10.67
N LEU A 80 -18.92 22.24 10.17
CA LEU A 80 -18.71 23.25 9.14
C LEU A 80 -18.42 24.61 9.77
N ALA A 81 -17.50 25.36 9.19
CA ALA A 81 -17.18 26.71 9.65
C ALA A 81 -18.37 27.68 9.40
N ASP A 82 -19.05 27.49 8.27
CA ASP A 82 -20.29 28.19 7.91
C ASP A 82 -21.15 27.28 7.03
N GLU A 83 -22.13 26.68 7.63
CA GLU A 83 -23.05 25.75 6.99
C GLU A 83 -24.08 26.44 6.05
N TYR A 84 -24.18 27.75 6.09
CA TYR A 84 -25.10 28.52 5.28
C TYR A 84 -24.46 29.13 4.03
N THR A 85 -23.14 29.04 3.87
CA THR A 85 -22.41 29.58 2.70
C THR A 85 -21.58 28.53 1.96
N CYS A 86 -21.49 27.30 2.50
CA CYS A 86 -20.76 26.20 1.85
C CYS A 86 -21.37 25.80 0.51
N ARG A 87 -20.58 25.17 -0.35
CA ARG A 87 -20.99 24.57 -1.62
C ARG A 87 -20.87 23.07 -1.52
N ALA A 88 -21.99 22.44 -1.08
CA ALA A 88 -22.00 21.04 -0.70
C ALA A 88 -22.59 20.11 -1.78
N LEU A 89 -21.87 19.01 -2.08
CA LEU A 89 -22.41 17.86 -2.78
C LEU A 89 -22.78 16.75 -1.80
N CYS A 90 -24.04 16.33 -1.79
CA CYS A 90 -24.57 15.32 -0.88
C CYS A 90 -24.89 14.04 -1.65
N PHE A 91 -24.06 13.00 -1.49
CA PHE A 91 -24.23 11.75 -2.24
C PHE A 91 -25.28 10.86 -1.58
N CYS A 92 -26.38 10.62 -2.28
CA CYS A 92 -27.54 9.86 -1.84
C CYS A 92 -27.63 8.49 -2.55
N VAL A 93 -28.43 7.56 -2.01
CA VAL A 93 -28.61 6.19 -2.49
C VAL A 93 -29.33 6.16 -3.83
N ASN A 94 -30.52 6.79 -3.88
CA ASN A 94 -31.41 6.85 -5.03
C ASN A 94 -32.18 8.17 -4.99
N LYS A 95 -33.08 8.36 -5.97
CA LYS A 95 -33.91 9.55 -6.10
C LYS A 95 -34.72 9.84 -4.84
N LYS A 96 -35.41 8.82 -4.28
CA LYS A 96 -36.22 8.96 -3.06
C LYS A 96 -35.38 9.54 -1.90
N HIS A 97 -34.16 9.02 -1.72
CA HIS A 97 -33.28 9.51 -0.65
C HIS A 97 -32.76 10.93 -0.94
N ALA A 98 -32.48 11.28 -2.20
CA ALA A 98 -32.03 12.63 -2.57
C ALA A 98 -33.15 13.67 -2.33
N ASP A 99 -34.36 13.37 -2.78
CA ASP A 99 -35.54 14.24 -2.59
C ASP A 99 -35.84 14.41 -1.10
N PHE A 100 -35.84 13.30 -0.34
CA PHE A 100 -36.05 13.32 1.12
C PHE A 100 -35.00 14.21 1.83
N MET A 101 -33.72 14.05 1.51
CA MET A 101 -32.67 14.84 2.16
C MET A 101 -32.73 16.32 1.81
N ALA A 102 -33.03 16.66 0.54
CA ALA A 102 -33.23 18.04 0.12
C ALA A 102 -34.42 18.69 0.87
N GLU A 103 -35.52 17.96 0.99
CA GLU A 103 -36.69 18.41 1.79
C GLU A 103 -36.29 18.63 3.25
N GLN A 104 -35.62 17.67 3.88
CA GLN A 104 -35.21 17.80 5.28
C GLN A 104 -34.24 18.99 5.49
N PHE A 105 -33.26 19.19 4.63
CA PHE A 105 -32.38 20.35 4.71
C PHE A 105 -33.14 21.67 4.62
N ASN A 106 -34.11 21.78 3.69
CA ASN A 106 -34.95 22.97 3.57
C ASN A 106 -35.83 23.21 4.82
N LEU A 107 -36.34 22.15 5.47
CA LEU A 107 -37.08 22.26 6.72
C LEU A 107 -36.23 22.84 7.88
N TYR A 108 -34.92 22.64 7.83
CA TYR A 108 -33.95 23.20 8.78
C TYR A 108 -33.35 24.55 8.34
N GLY A 109 -33.90 25.15 7.26
CA GLY A 109 -33.49 26.48 6.80
C GLY A 109 -32.31 26.54 5.87
N PHE A 110 -31.83 25.41 5.36
CA PHE A 110 -30.78 25.36 4.34
C PHE A 110 -31.37 25.47 2.93
N ASN A 111 -30.64 26.09 1.99
CA ASN A 111 -31.04 26.12 0.59
C ASN A 111 -30.55 24.85 -0.11
N ALA A 112 -31.39 23.84 -0.23
CA ALA A 112 -31.07 22.54 -0.78
C ALA A 112 -31.95 22.18 -1.99
N GLN A 113 -31.38 21.50 -2.97
CA GLN A 113 -32.05 20.94 -4.13
C GLN A 113 -31.63 19.50 -4.37
N SER A 114 -32.49 18.71 -5.01
CA SER A 114 -32.14 17.39 -5.50
C SER A 114 -31.83 17.40 -6.99
N LEU A 115 -30.83 16.62 -7.42
CA LEU A 115 -30.47 16.41 -8.79
C LEU A 115 -30.40 14.90 -9.09
N THR A 116 -31.32 14.44 -9.93
CA THR A 116 -31.51 13.02 -10.22
C THR A 116 -31.51 12.74 -11.72
N SER A 117 -31.65 11.46 -12.12
CA SER A 117 -31.75 11.08 -13.55
C SER A 117 -32.90 11.77 -14.28
N ASP A 118 -33.97 12.05 -13.57
CA ASP A 118 -35.18 12.63 -14.14
C ASP A 118 -35.08 14.17 -14.33
N THR A 119 -34.04 14.79 -13.74
CA THR A 119 -33.82 16.23 -13.89
C THR A 119 -33.40 16.55 -15.33
N PRO A 120 -34.15 17.41 -16.06
CA PRO A 120 -33.83 17.80 -17.43
C PRO A 120 -32.44 18.45 -17.54
N THR A 121 -31.77 18.28 -18.70
CA THR A 121 -30.40 18.75 -18.92
C THR A 121 -30.22 20.25 -18.64
N GLU A 122 -31.17 21.09 -19.07
CA GLU A 122 -31.11 22.53 -18.81
C GLU A 122 -31.24 22.86 -17.33
N GLN A 123 -32.12 22.16 -16.62
CA GLN A 123 -32.27 22.33 -15.16
C GLN A 123 -31.04 21.87 -14.43
N ARG A 124 -30.34 20.80 -14.89
CA ARG A 124 -29.05 20.36 -14.31
C ARG A 124 -28.00 21.47 -14.38
N LYS A 125 -27.90 22.15 -15.54
CA LYS A 125 -26.98 23.28 -15.74
C LYS A 125 -27.33 24.44 -14.80
N GLN A 126 -28.63 24.74 -14.66
CA GLN A 126 -29.12 25.81 -13.77
C GLN A 126 -28.76 25.50 -12.31
N LEU A 127 -29.04 24.30 -11.83
CA LEU A 127 -28.69 23.87 -10.47
C LEU A 127 -27.18 23.92 -10.21
N ALA A 128 -26.37 23.49 -11.18
CA ALA A 128 -24.93 23.60 -11.10
C ALA A 128 -24.46 25.06 -11.01
N ASN A 129 -25.01 25.97 -11.77
CA ASN A 129 -24.70 27.39 -11.71
C ASN A 129 -25.17 28.01 -10.39
N GLN A 130 -26.34 27.65 -9.90
CA GLN A 130 -26.88 28.10 -8.61
C GLN A 130 -25.97 27.67 -7.45
N LEU A 131 -25.43 26.43 -7.49
CA LEU A 131 -24.47 25.98 -6.48
C LEU A 131 -23.13 26.74 -6.60
N ARG A 132 -22.65 26.98 -7.84
CA ARG A 132 -21.43 27.75 -8.09
C ARG A 132 -21.55 29.19 -7.58
N GLU A 133 -22.67 29.84 -7.83
CA GLU A 133 -22.95 31.21 -7.43
C GLU A 133 -23.32 31.33 -5.94
N GLY A 134 -23.67 30.22 -5.28
CA GLY A 134 -24.05 30.19 -3.88
C GLY A 134 -25.51 30.61 -3.62
N SER A 135 -26.37 30.54 -4.63
CA SER A 135 -27.83 30.72 -4.43
C SER A 135 -28.51 29.47 -3.89
N ILE A 136 -27.90 28.29 -4.08
CA ILE A 136 -28.15 27.08 -3.31
C ILE A 136 -26.85 26.63 -2.65
N HIS A 137 -26.96 25.94 -1.52
CA HIS A 137 -25.79 25.53 -0.72
C HIS A 137 -25.61 24.02 -0.69
N TYR A 138 -26.69 23.25 -0.80
CA TYR A 138 -26.68 21.79 -0.75
C TYR A 138 -27.33 21.20 -1.99
N LEU A 139 -26.58 20.39 -2.74
CA LEU A 139 -27.08 19.67 -3.91
C LEU A 139 -27.06 18.17 -3.61
N CYS A 140 -28.25 17.59 -3.35
CA CYS A 140 -28.44 16.17 -3.10
C CYS A 140 -28.44 15.40 -4.44
N VAL A 141 -27.44 14.56 -4.65
CA VAL A 141 -27.20 13.90 -5.94
C VAL A 141 -27.22 12.38 -5.83
N VAL A 142 -27.64 11.74 -6.91
CA VAL A 142 -27.51 10.29 -7.12
C VAL A 142 -26.46 10.09 -8.21
N ASP A 143 -25.95 8.90 -8.43
CA ASP A 143 -24.80 8.48 -9.28
C ASP A 143 -24.64 9.17 -10.68
N ILE A 144 -25.49 10.13 -11.02
CA ILE A 144 -25.59 10.78 -12.33
C ILE A 144 -24.49 11.81 -12.59
N PHE A 145 -23.73 12.19 -11.55
CA PHE A 145 -22.62 13.14 -11.73
C PHE A 145 -21.42 12.55 -12.49
N ASN A 146 -21.59 11.38 -13.14
CA ASN A 146 -20.51 10.76 -13.92
C ASN A 146 -20.26 11.49 -15.25
N GLU A 147 -21.19 12.33 -15.76
CA GLU A 147 -21.02 13.04 -17.03
C GLU A 147 -21.49 14.51 -16.96
N GLY A 148 -20.56 15.43 -17.23
CA GLY A 148 -20.90 16.76 -17.75
C GLY A 148 -21.07 17.93 -16.78
N VAL A 149 -21.10 17.78 -15.45
CA VAL A 149 -21.18 18.93 -14.54
C VAL A 149 -19.89 19.07 -13.74
N ASP A 150 -19.16 20.14 -14.06
CA ASP A 150 -17.92 20.52 -13.40
C ASP A 150 -18.14 21.74 -12.51
N ILE A 151 -18.00 21.57 -11.19
CA ILE A 151 -18.13 22.64 -10.19
C ILE A 151 -16.89 22.62 -9.29
N PRO A 152 -15.77 23.24 -9.71
CA PRO A 152 -14.55 23.27 -8.92
C PRO A 152 -14.72 23.98 -7.56
N GLU A 153 -15.72 24.86 -7.45
CA GLU A 153 -16.06 25.65 -6.27
C GLU A 153 -16.66 24.82 -5.12
N VAL A 154 -16.98 23.55 -5.35
CA VAL A 154 -17.43 22.64 -4.29
C VAL A 154 -16.35 22.52 -3.22
N ASP A 155 -16.67 22.97 -2.01
CA ASP A 155 -15.80 22.98 -0.82
C ASP A 155 -16.24 21.97 0.25
N THR A 156 -17.41 21.37 0.10
CA THR A 156 -17.98 20.42 1.04
C THR A 156 -18.55 19.19 0.34
N VAL A 157 -18.28 18.01 0.87
CA VAL A 157 -18.85 16.73 0.39
C VAL A 157 -19.44 15.98 1.56
N LEU A 158 -20.70 15.54 1.41
CA LEU A 158 -21.41 14.69 2.36
C LEU A 158 -21.62 13.30 1.75
N PHE A 159 -21.04 12.26 2.36
CA PHE A 159 -21.37 10.88 2.08
C PHE A 159 -22.55 10.45 2.95
N LEU A 160 -23.76 10.57 2.43
CA LEU A 160 -25.00 10.22 3.12
C LEU A 160 -25.39 8.74 2.93
N ARG A 161 -24.55 7.99 2.23
CA ARG A 161 -24.72 6.57 1.97
C ARG A 161 -23.38 5.82 2.05
N PRO A 162 -23.36 4.55 2.42
CA PRO A 162 -22.20 3.71 2.17
C PRO A 162 -21.98 3.55 0.67
N THR A 163 -20.72 3.67 0.21
CA THR A 163 -20.34 3.50 -1.19
C THR A 163 -19.57 2.19 -1.35
N ASP A 164 -20.15 1.20 -2.03
CA ASP A 164 -19.61 -0.16 -2.14
C ASP A 164 -18.35 -0.25 -3.02
N SER A 165 -18.21 0.68 -3.97
CA SER A 165 -17.13 0.69 -4.95
C SER A 165 -16.08 1.75 -4.60
N LEU A 166 -14.83 1.32 -4.47
CA LEU A 166 -13.68 2.23 -4.31
C LEU A 166 -13.59 3.23 -5.46
N THR A 167 -13.83 2.80 -6.68
CA THR A 167 -13.80 3.66 -7.88
C THR A 167 -14.85 4.77 -7.79
N ILE A 168 -16.09 4.42 -7.41
CA ILE A 168 -17.18 5.41 -7.23
C ILE A 168 -16.82 6.36 -6.09
N PHE A 169 -16.32 5.86 -4.98
CA PHE A 169 -15.86 6.69 -3.85
C PHE A 169 -14.81 7.72 -4.28
N LEU A 170 -13.76 7.28 -4.99
CA LEU A 170 -12.71 8.18 -5.47
C LEU A 170 -13.22 9.19 -6.52
N GLN A 171 -14.17 8.78 -7.38
CA GLN A 171 -14.81 9.69 -8.34
C GLN A 171 -15.65 10.76 -7.63
N GLN A 172 -16.41 10.37 -6.61
CA GLN A 172 -17.23 11.29 -5.80
C GLN A 172 -16.35 12.26 -5.02
N LEU A 173 -15.33 11.76 -4.32
CA LEU A 173 -14.37 12.58 -3.60
C LEU A 173 -13.62 13.53 -4.53
N GLY A 174 -13.18 13.03 -5.69
CA GLY A 174 -12.46 13.79 -6.71
C GLY A 174 -13.22 15.01 -7.24
N ARG A 175 -14.55 15.03 -7.15
CA ARG A 175 -15.35 16.20 -7.52
C ARG A 175 -15.06 17.41 -6.63
N GLY A 176 -14.90 17.16 -5.34
CA GLY A 176 -14.56 18.21 -4.37
C GLY A 176 -13.07 18.54 -4.29
N LEU A 177 -12.17 17.73 -4.86
CA LEU A 177 -10.73 17.96 -4.76
C LEU A 177 -10.16 18.89 -5.83
N ARG A 178 -10.98 19.40 -6.76
CA ARG A 178 -10.52 20.31 -7.80
C ARG A 178 -10.09 21.65 -7.22
N LEU A 179 -9.01 22.19 -7.78
CA LEU A 179 -8.53 23.53 -7.42
C LEU A 179 -9.54 24.59 -7.89
N SER A 180 -9.83 25.54 -7.02
CA SER A 180 -10.65 26.73 -7.34
C SER A 180 -10.11 27.94 -6.60
N VAL A 181 -10.34 29.13 -7.18
CA VAL A 181 -9.91 30.41 -6.56
C VAL A 181 -10.66 30.61 -5.23
N GLY A 182 -9.89 30.89 -4.17
CA GLY A 182 -10.44 31.11 -2.83
C GLY A 182 -10.77 29.84 -2.04
N LYS A 183 -10.59 28.66 -2.62
CA LYS A 183 -10.79 27.38 -1.96
C LYS A 183 -9.46 26.88 -1.37
N THR A 184 -9.37 26.78 -0.05
CA THR A 184 -8.17 26.36 0.67
C THR A 184 -8.15 24.85 0.95
N GLU A 185 -9.33 24.25 1.20
CA GLU A 185 -9.49 22.85 1.55
C GLU A 185 -10.86 22.32 1.13
N LEU A 186 -11.00 21.01 1.10
CA LEU A 186 -12.27 20.30 0.96
C LEU A 186 -12.67 19.71 2.30
N THR A 187 -13.82 20.07 2.83
CA THR A 187 -14.41 19.39 4.00
C THR A 187 -15.23 18.20 3.57
N VAL A 188 -14.92 17.03 4.10
CA VAL A 188 -15.66 15.78 3.82
C VAL A 188 -16.32 15.29 5.10
N LEU A 189 -17.64 15.15 5.08
CA LEU A 189 -18.44 14.57 6.15
C LEU A 189 -18.91 13.18 5.72
N ASP A 190 -18.34 12.13 6.30
CA ASP A 190 -18.68 10.72 6.02
C ASP A 190 -19.46 10.14 7.21
N PHE A 191 -20.75 9.85 6.99
CA PHE A 191 -21.64 9.30 8.01
C PHE A 191 -21.47 7.78 8.08
N VAL A 192 -20.67 7.34 9.04
CA VAL A 192 -20.23 5.96 9.22
C VAL A 192 -21.22 5.20 10.11
N ALA A 193 -22.01 4.34 9.47
CA ALA A 193 -22.94 3.42 10.14
C ALA A 193 -22.23 2.10 10.51
N GLN A 194 -22.84 1.32 11.40
CA GLN A 194 -22.43 -0.05 11.65
C GLN A 194 -22.69 -0.91 10.40
N ALA A 195 -21.64 -1.16 9.65
CA ALA A 195 -21.74 -1.82 8.35
C ALA A 195 -21.62 -3.34 8.45
N ASN A 196 -22.24 -4.05 7.49
CA ASN A 196 -22.04 -5.48 7.30
C ASN A 196 -20.55 -5.79 7.00
N ARG A 197 -20.09 -6.97 7.39
CA ARG A 197 -18.73 -7.48 7.13
C ARG A 197 -18.32 -7.53 5.64
N LYS A 198 -19.28 -7.43 4.71
CA LYS A 198 -19.02 -7.35 3.26
C LYS A 198 -18.55 -5.96 2.82
N TYR A 199 -18.80 -4.93 3.63
CA TYR A 199 -18.35 -3.58 3.33
C TYR A 199 -16.85 -3.44 3.61
N ASP A 200 -16.12 -2.74 2.75
CA ASP A 200 -14.66 -2.64 2.81
C ASP A 200 -14.20 -1.21 3.13
N PHE A 201 -14.13 -0.89 4.42
CA PHE A 201 -13.52 0.36 4.87
C PHE A 201 -12.01 0.42 4.62
N ALA A 202 -11.32 -0.73 4.69
CA ALA A 202 -9.86 -0.75 4.59
C ALA A 202 -9.38 -0.20 3.25
N SER A 203 -9.99 -0.61 2.14
CA SER A 203 -9.63 -0.13 0.79
C SER A 203 -9.85 1.37 0.62
N ARG A 204 -10.91 1.93 1.20
CA ARG A 204 -11.19 3.37 1.14
C ARG A 204 -10.07 4.18 1.81
N PHE A 205 -9.71 3.82 3.05
CA PHE A 205 -8.68 4.55 3.78
C PHE A 205 -7.28 4.33 3.21
N ARG A 206 -6.95 3.14 2.72
CA ARG A 206 -5.69 2.90 1.99
C ARG A 206 -5.54 3.80 0.77
N ALA A 207 -6.63 4.04 0.03
CA ALA A 207 -6.60 4.90 -1.14
C ALA A 207 -6.35 6.39 -0.83
N LEU A 208 -6.51 6.80 0.42
CA LEU A 208 -6.29 8.19 0.88
C LEU A 208 -4.88 8.41 1.46
N THR A 209 -4.13 7.33 1.75
CA THR A 209 -2.81 7.41 2.40
C THR A 209 -1.68 7.33 1.38
N LEU A 210 -0.54 7.95 1.69
CA LEU A 210 0.70 7.84 0.89
C LEU A 210 1.29 6.43 0.93
N HIS A 211 0.97 5.66 1.97
CA HIS A 211 1.53 4.35 2.27
C HIS A 211 0.42 3.29 2.41
N PRO A 212 -0.23 2.89 1.30
CA PRO A 212 -1.31 1.90 1.31
C PRO A 212 -0.84 0.51 1.75
N GLU A 213 0.47 0.24 1.69
CA GLU A 213 1.10 -1.01 2.12
C GLU A 213 1.18 -1.15 3.65
N LYS A 214 1.09 -0.05 4.41
CA LYS A 214 1.13 -0.09 5.87
C LYS A 214 -0.16 -0.66 6.46
N ASN A 215 -0.03 -1.24 7.65
CA ASN A 215 -1.17 -1.79 8.39
C ASN A 215 -2.22 -0.71 8.63
N ILE A 216 -3.34 -0.79 7.92
CA ILE A 216 -4.41 0.21 7.97
C ILE A 216 -5.06 0.30 9.36
N LYS A 217 -5.14 -0.82 10.10
CA LYS A 217 -5.66 -0.83 11.47
C LYS A 217 -4.80 0.06 12.36
N ARG A 218 -3.48 -0.09 12.28
CA ARG A 218 -2.53 0.74 13.03
C ARG A 218 -2.60 2.21 12.60
N GLN A 219 -2.69 2.50 11.30
CA GLN A 219 -2.86 3.89 10.83
C GLN A 219 -4.12 4.56 11.41
N ILE A 220 -5.24 3.82 11.53
CA ILE A 220 -6.47 4.30 12.17
C ILE A 220 -6.26 4.49 13.67
N GLU A 221 -5.56 3.58 14.33
CA GLU A 221 -5.23 3.65 15.76
C GLU A 221 -4.32 4.83 16.09
N ASP A 222 -3.35 5.12 15.24
CA ASP A 222 -2.37 6.19 15.39
C ASP A 222 -2.85 7.56 14.83
N GLY A 223 -4.07 7.63 14.26
CA GLY A 223 -4.66 8.88 13.76
C GLY A 223 -4.11 9.35 12.40
N PHE A 224 -3.70 8.42 11.53
CA PHE A 224 -3.25 8.72 10.16
C PHE A 224 -2.07 9.71 10.06
N THR A 225 -0.96 9.37 10.64
CA THR A 225 0.26 10.23 10.64
C THR A 225 0.90 10.43 9.26
N LEU A 226 0.48 9.67 8.23
CA LEU A 226 1.12 9.61 6.90
C LEU A 226 0.14 9.96 5.77
N LEU A 227 -0.50 11.12 5.88
CA LEU A 227 -1.36 11.68 4.84
C LEU A 227 -0.58 12.64 3.92
N PRO A 228 -1.12 12.95 2.72
CA PRO A 228 -0.59 14.03 1.90
C PRO A 228 -0.61 15.37 2.64
N HIS A 229 0.29 16.27 2.26
CA HIS A 229 0.43 17.57 2.91
C HIS A 229 -0.90 18.34 2.95
N GLY A 230 -1.24 18.88 4.11
CA GLY A 230 -2.48 19.63 4.34
C GLY A 230 -3.73 18.78 4.49
N CYS A 231 -3.65 17.45 4.35
CA CYS A 231 -4.79 16.55 4.54
C CYS A 231 -4.88 16.06 5.98
N SER A 232 -6.11 15.82 6.45
CA SER A 232 -6.38 15.17 7.73
C SER A 232 -7.54 14.17 7.64
N ILE A 233 -7.52 13.15 8.50
CA ILE A 233 -8.64 12.22 8.74
C ILE A 233 -8.90 12.21 10.24
N VAL A 234 -10.07 12.62 10.64
CA VAL A 234 -10.54 12.63 12.04
C VAL A 234 -11.74 11.72 12.16
N MET A 235 -11.76 10.88 13.17
CA MET A 235 -12.86 9.93 13.42
C MET A 235 -13.49 10.15 14.77
N GLU A 236 -14.81 10.26 14.83
CA GLU A 236 -15.52 10.15 16.11
C GLU A 236 -15.26 8.77 16.73
N LYS A 237 -15.21 8.71 18.06
CA LYS A 237 -14.83 7.49 18.80
C LYS A 237 -15.64 6.25 18.37
N LYS A 238 -16.96 6.40 18.21
CA LYS A 238 -17.86 5.31 17.85
C LYS A 238 -17.72 4.92 16.36
N ALA A 239 -17.58 5.91 15.46
CA ALA A 239 -17.30 5.68 14.04
C ALA A 239 -15.99 4.92 13.85
N ARG A 240 -14.94 5.33 14.59
CA ARG A 240 -13.64 4.62 14.60
C ARG A 240 -13.80 3.17 15.04
N GLN A 241 -14.59 2.91 16.09
CA GLN A 241 -14.85 1.54 16.54
C GLN A 241 -15.56 0.71 15.45
N TYR A 242 -16.60 1.25 14.82
CA TYR A 242 -17.31 0.57 13.73
C TYR A 242 -16.39 0.21 12.56
N ILE A 243 -15.48 1.12 12.20
CA ILE A 243 -14.49 0.89 11.14
C ILE A 243 -13.52 -0.21 11.55
N LEU A 244 -12.97 -0.17 12.76
CA LEU A 244 -12.03 -1.17 13.25
C LEU A 244 -12.66 -2.55 13.38
N ASP A 245 -13.89 -2.65 13.88
CA ASP A 245 -14.64 -3.90 13.99
C ASP A 245 -14.93 -4.50 12.59
N ASN A 246 -15.31 -3.65 11.64
CA ASN A 246 -15.51 -4.08 10.26
C ASN A 246 -14.20 -4.59 9.63
N ILE A 247 -13.10 -3.83 9.76
CA ILE A 247 -11.79 -4.24 9.26
C ILE A 247 -11.35 -5.57 9.90
N GLN A 248 -11.57 -5.75 11.19
CA GLN A 248 -11.23 -6.98 11.90
C GLN A 248 -12.11 -8.16 11.47
N SER A 249 -13.41 -7.94 11.23
CA SER A 249 -14.33 -8.96 10.71
C SER A 249 -14.12 -9.24 9.23
N ALA A 250 -13.65 -8.25 8.49
CA ALA A 250 -13.35 -8.31 7.06
C ALA A 250 -11.95 -8.83 6.75
N ILE A 251 -11.27 -9.54 7.68
CA ILE A 251 -9.96 -10.13 7.42
C ILE A 251 -10.05 -10.90 6.09
N TYR A 252 -9.26 -10.46 5.13
CA TYR A 252 -9.06 -11.15 3.85
C TYR A 252 -8.40 -12.49 4.13
N ASN A 253 -9.21 -13.46 4.51
CA ASN A 253 -8.76 -14.84 4.67
C ASN A 253 -8.85 -15.56 3.32
N LYS A 254 -8.21 -16.72 3.25
CA LYS A 254 -8.22 -17.61 2.08
C LYS A 254 -9.64 -17.81 1.50
N THR A 255 -10.64 -17.99 2.36
CA THR A 255 -12.04 -18.24 1.97
C THR A 255 -12.64 -17.06 1.20
N ARG A 256 -12.36 -15.83 1.62
CA ARG A 256 -12.83 -14.62 0.94
C ARG A 256 -12.15 -14.47 -0.43
N ILE A 257 -10.83 -14.62 -0.49
CA ILE A 257 -10.07 -14.51 -1.75
C ILE A 257 -10.58 -15.57 -2.75
N VAL A 258 -10.75 -16.81 -2.32
CA VAL A 258 -11.28 -17.91 -3.15
C VAL A 258 -12.68 -17.59 -3.68
N ARG A 259 -13.56 -17.04 -2.84
CA ARG A 259 -14.90 -16.63 -3.27
C ARG A 259 -14.83 -15.49 -4.31
N GLU A 260 -13.96 -14.53 -4.12
CA GLU A 260 -13.77 -13.42 -5.05
C GLU A 260 -13.17 -13.90 -6.39
N ILE A 261 -12.19 -14.82 -6.39
CA ILE A 261 -11.70 -15.46 -7.63
C ILE A 261 -12.86 -16.13 -8.38
N ASN A 262 -13.78 -16.79 -7.66
CA ASN A 262 -14.93 -17.46 -8.27
C ASN A 262 -16.01 -16.50 -8.79
N SER A 263 -16.04 -15.25 -8.35
CA SER A 263 -16.97 -14.24 -8.85
C SER A 263 -16.61 -13.69 -10.24
N TYR A 264 -15.38 -13.92 -10.73
CA TYR A 264 -14.98 -13.53 -12.07
C TYR A 264 -15.64 -14.41 -13.13
N VAL A 265 -16.52 -13.80 -13.94
CA VAL A 265 -17.31 -14.50 -14.97
C VAL A 265 -16.46 -14.88 -16.19
N ASN A 266 -15.45 -14.06 -16.53
CA ASN A 266 -14.65 -14.19 -17.76
C ASN A 266 -13.31 -14.93 -17.52
N GLY A 267 -13.30 -15.99 -16.70
CA GLY A 267 -12.10 -16.78 -16.47
C GLY A 267 -11.38 -16.49 -15.14
N VAL A 268 -10.09 -16.80 -15.09
CA VAL A 268 -9.26 -16.59 -13.89
C VAL A 268 -8.59 -15.22 -13.99
N PRO A 269 -8.78 -14.32 -13.02
CA PRO A 269 -8.11 -13.02 -13.07
C PRO A 269 -6.58 -13.18 -12.94
N THR A 270 -5.82 -12.24 -13.50
CA THR A 270 -4.40 -12.08 -13.19
C THR A 270 -4.24 -11.42 -11.81
N ILE A 271 -3.03 -11.46 -11.25
CA ILE A 271 -2.70 -10.75 -10.00
C ILE A 271 -3.09 -9.26 -10.10
N SER A 272 -2.68 -8.56 -11.19
CA SER A 272 -3.02 -7.14 -11.38
C SER A 272 -4.53 -6.92 -11.41
N GLN A 273 -5.27 -7.70 -12.20
CA GLN A 273 -6.73 -7.57 -12.29
C GLN A 273 -7.42 -7.81 -10.96
N PHE A 274 -6.95 -8.81 -10.18
CA PHE A 274 -7.52 -9.10 -8.87
C PHE A 274 -7.26 -7.99 -7.87
N LEU A 275 -6.02 -7.51 -7.80
CA LEU A 275 -5.62 -6.48 -6.84
C LEU A 275 -6.23 -5.11 -7.15
N GLU A 276 -6.23 -4.69 -8.42
CA GLU A 276 -6.85 -3.45 -8.87
C GLU A 276 -8.37 -3.44 -8.63
N GLY A 277 -9.03 -4.55 -8.98
CA GLY A 277 -10.48 -4.69 -8.78
C GLY A 277 -10.89 -4.65 -7.31
N ASN A 278 -10.01 -5.05 -6.40
CA ASN A 278 -10.28 -5.10 -4.97
C ASN A 278 -9.56 -3.99 -4.16
N GLY A 279 -8.75 -3.14 -4.79
CA GLY A 279 -7.98 -2.08 -4.13
C GLY A 279 -6.99 -2.61 -3.07
N GLN A 280 -6.44 -3.80 -3.29
CA GLN A 280 -5.62 -4.52 -2.30
C GLN A 280 -4.12 -4.50 -2.66
N ASP A 281 -3.28 -4.69 -1.63
CA ASP A 281 -1.85 -4.89 -1.78
C ASP A 281 -1.53 -6.36 -2.11
N ILE A 282 -0.47 -6.61 -2.91
CA ILE A 282 -0.07 -7.95 -3.34
C ILE A 282 0.17 -8.92 -2.17
N ARG A 283 0.63 -8.43 -1.01
CA ARG A 283 0.90 -9.26 0.18
C ARG A 283 -0.32 -10.00 0.71
N ILE A 284 -1.53 -9.53 0.39
CA ILE A 284 -2.77 -10.21 0.80
C ILE A 284 -2.86 -11.63 0.22
N LEU A 285 -2.30 -11.87 -0.97
CA LEU A 285 -2.31 -13.17 -1.64
C LEU A 285 -1.32 -14.17 -1.02
N TYR A 286 -0.37 -13.67 -0.21
CA TYR A 286 0.77 -14.44 0.33
C TYR A 286 0.74 -14.56 1.85
N GLN A 287 -0.44 -14.55 2.45
CA GLN A 287 -0.58 -14.72 3.90
C GLN A 287 -0.40 -16.19 4.31
N GLY A 288 0.44 -16.43 5.31
CA GLY A 288 0.72 -17.77 5.83
C GLY A 288 1.40 -18.65 4.79
N THR A 289 0.73 -19.71 4.34
CA THR A 289 1.23 -20.62 3.30
C THR A 289 0.56 -20.43 1.94
N ASN A 290 -0.23 -19.36 1.77
CA ASN A 290 -0.92 -19.12 0.52
C ASN A 290 0.02 -18.50 -0.52
N CYS A 291 -0.20 -18.82 -1.79
CA CYS A 291 0.30 -18.13 -2.97
C CYS A 291 -0.82 -18.05 -4.01
N TRP A 292 -0.65 -17.26 -5.04
CA TRP A 292 -1.70 -17.05 -6.04
C TRP A 292 -2.10 -18.36 -6.73
N THR A 293 -1.13 -19.23 -7.07
CA THR A 293 -1.37 -20.56 -7.62
C THR A 293 -2.17 -21.43 -6.66
N SER A 294 -1.83 -21.47 -5.38
CA SER A 294 -2.58 -22.25 -4.38
C SER A 294 -4.01 -21.74 -4.16
N LEU A 295 -4.21 -20.42 -4.25
CA LEU A 295 -5.54 -19.79 -4.17
C LEU A 295 -6.39 -20.12 -5.40
N LYS A 296 -5.82 -20.10 -6.61
CA LYS A 296 -6.50 -20.54 -7.84
C LYS A 296 -6.87 -22.03 -7.78
N ARG A 297 -6.00 -22.89 -7.22
CA ARG A 297 -6.31 -24.31 -6.98
C ARG A 297 -7.47 -24.47 -6.00
N ALA A 298 -7.43 -23.74 -4.88
CA ALA A 298 -8.51 -23.77 -3.89
C ALA A 298 -9.86 -23.25 -4.44
N ALA A 299 -9.83 -22.36 -5.43
CA ALA A 299 -11.01 -21.90 -6.18
C ALA A 299 -11.48 -22.88 -7.26
N GLY A 300 -10.83 -24.03 -7.43
CA GLY A 300 -11.16 -25.02 -8.46
C GLY A 300 -10.86 -24.57 -9.90
N LYS A 301 -10.07 -23.51 -10.09
CA LYS A 301 -9.75 -22.96 -11.42
C LYS A 301 -8.58 -23.66 -12.11
N ILE A 302 -7.68 -24.26 -11.33
CA ILE A 302 -6.53 -25.03 -11.80
C ILE A 302 -6.34 -26.28 -10.95
N SER A 303 -5.61 -27.26 -11.48
CA SER A 303 -5.22 -28.48 -10.76
C SER A 303 -3.73 -28.76 -11.00
N TYR A 304 -3.02 -29.18 -9.97
CA TYR A 304 -1.64 -29.64 -10.02
C TYR A 304 -1.36 -30.64 -8.91
N GLU A 305 -0.35 -31.48 -9.10
CA GLU A 305 0.05 -32.50 -8.13
C GLU A 305 0.78 -31.89 -6.92
N ASP A 306 0.54 -32.47 -5.76
CA ASP A 306 1.16 -32.08 -4.50
C ASP A 306 2.43 -32.91 -4.29
N ASP A 307 3.59 -32.26 -4.44
CA ASP A 307 4.90 -32.87 -4.18
C ASP A 307 5.79 -31.96 -3.32
N ALA A 308 6.99 -32.42 -3.02
CA ALA A 308 7.94 -31.65 -2.21
C ALA A 308 8.37 -30.33 -2.89
N ILE A 309 8.41 -30.30 -4.23
CA ILE A 309 8.81 -29.13 -5.02
C ILE A 309 7.67 -28.13 -5.06
N THR A 310 6.41 -28.56 -5.31
CA THR A 310 5.25 -27.67 -5.28
C THR A 310 5.11 -26.98 -3.94
N LYS A 311 5.31 -27.69 -2.81
CA LYS A 311 5.28 -27.10 -1.46
C LYS A 311 6.39 -26.08 -1.21
N ARG A 312 7.55 -26.25 -1.85
CA ARG A 312 8.63 -25.25 -1.81
C ARG A 312 8.25 -24.01 -2.64
N LEU A 313 7.76 -24.22 -3.85
CA LEU A 313 7.34 -23.13 -4.74
C LEU A 313 6.19 -22.33 -4.15
N GLU A 314 5.17 -22.96 -3.53
CA GLU A 314 4.08 -22.27 -2.84
C GLU A 314 4.59 -21.28 -1.77
N LYS A 315 5.66 -21.63 -1.07
CA LYS A 315 6.30 -20.75 -0.08
C LYS A 315 7.30 -19.78 -0.71
N GLY A 316 7.97 -20.23 -1.78
CA GLY A 316 9.10 -19.53 -2.36
C GLY A 316 8.70 -18.30 -3.18
N VAL A 317 7.61 -18.38 -3.95
CA VAL A 317 7.16 -17.26 -4.80
C VAL A 317 6.89 -15.97 -4.03
N PHE A 318 6.56 -16.06 -2.73
CA PHE A 318 6.45 -14.92 -1.82
C PHE A 318 7.72 -14.06 -1.79
N ASN A 319 8.91 -14.68 -1.89
CA ASN A 319 10.17 -13.93 -1.81
C ASN A 319 10.44 -13.07 -3.06
N LEU A 320 9.57 -13.10 -4.07
CA LEU A 320 9.69 -12.22 -5.23
C LEU A 320 8.94 -10.89 -5.07
N ILE A 321 7.93 -10.82 -4.19
CA ILE A 321 6.99 -9.69 -4.16
C ILE A 321 7.56 -8.38 -3.61
N HIS A 322 8.71 -8.40 -2.93
CA HIS A 322 9.32 -7.21 -2.32
C HIS A 322 10.31 -6.49 -3.24
N HIS A 323 10.68 -7.10 -4.37
CA HIS A 323 11.70 -6.53 -5.24
C HIS A 323 11.23 -5.25 -5.93
N ASN A 324 12.12 -4.25 -5.92
CA ASN A 324 11.91 -2.95 -6.57
C ASN A 324 13.04 -2.57 -7.53
N THR A 325 13.96 -3.49 -7.83
CA THR A 325 15.08 -3.24 -8.74
C THR A 325 14.73 -3.69 -10.16
N ALA A 326 14.64 -2.73 -11.10
CA ALA A 326 14.21 -3.02 -12.47
C ALA A 326 15.10 -4.05 -13.18
N LYS A 327 16.41 -4.07 -12.89
CA LYS A 327 17.34 -5.02 -13.53
C LYS A 327 17.05 -6.46 -13.13
N PHE A 328 16.86 -6.71 -11.82
CA PHE A 328 16.52 -8.05 -11.34
C PHE A 328 15.15 -8.49 -11.84
N LEU A 329 14.15 -7.61 -11.77
CA LEU A 329 12.79 -7.92 -12.24
C LEU A 329 12.78 -8.27 -13.74
N ARG A 330 13.51 -7.51 -14.57
CA ARG A 330 13.63 -7.83 -16.00
C ARG A 330 14.38 -9.14 -16.27
N PHE A 331 15.39 -9.46 -15.44
CA PHE A 331 16.03 -10.76 -15.50
C PHE A 331 15.05 -11.90 -15.21
N VAL A 332 14.25 -11.78 -14.13
CA VAL A 332 13.22 -12.77 -13.77
C VAL A 332 12.11 -12.84 -14.84
N GLN A 333 11.72 -11.71 -15.44
CA GLN A 333 10.77 -11.68 -16.55
C GLN A 333 11.27 -12.51 -17.74
N LYS A 334 12.51 -12.27 -18.19
CA LYS A 334 13.14 -13.03 -19.27
C LYS A 334 13.21 -14.52 -18.95
N PHE A 335 13.62 -14.86 -17.71
CA PHE A 335 13.61 -16.25 -17.25
C PHE A 335 12.21 -16.86 -17.40
N ALA A 336 11.18 -16.24 -16.83
CA ALA A 336 9.83 -16.74 -16.87
C ALA A 336 9.29 -16.88 -18.30
N ASP A 337 9.74 -16.02 -19.25
CA ASP A 337 9.43 -16.10 -20.67
C ASP A 337 10.23 -17.15 -21.46
N GLY A 338 11.07 -17.94 -20.77
CA GLY A 338 11.82 -19.06 -21.34
C GLY A 338 13.22 -18.70 -21.84
N SER A 339 13.73 -17.50 -21.55
CA SER A 339 15.13 -17.16 -21.84
C SER A 339 16.10 -17.99 -20.99
N LYS A 340 17.19 -18.42 -21.59
CA LYS A 340 18.28 -19.11 -20.91
C LYS A 340 19.37 -18.17 -20.37
N ASP A 341 19.06 -16.89 -20.22
CA ASP A 341 19.98 -15.90 -19.65
C ASP A 341 20.46 -16.28 -18.24
N TYR A 342 19.70 -17.10 -17.51
CA TYR A 342 20.08 -17.63 -16.20
C TYR A 342 21.23 -18.65 -16.22
N GLU A 343 21.59 -19.17 -17.38
CA GLU A 343 22.75 -20.06 -17.56
C GLU A 343 24.07 -19.28 -17.79
N LYS A 344 23.99 -17.97 -18.07
CA LYS A 344 25.14 -17.12 -18.36
C LYS A 344 25.94 -16.77 -17.11
N PRO A 345 27.28 -16.80 -17.16
CA PRO A 345 28.16 -16.50 -16.02
C PRO A 345 27.93 -15.11 -15.42
N GLU A 346 27.66 -14.10 -16.25
CA GLU A 346 27.40 -12.72 -15.82
C GLU A 346 26.13 -12.59 -14.99
N ASN A 347 25.20 -13.51 -15.11
CA ASN A 347 23.94 -13.51 -14.38
C ASN A 347 23.95 -14.44 -13.15
N LYS A 348 25.09 -15.05 -12.83
CA LYS A 348 25.22 -16.04 -11.75
C LYS A 348 24.60 -15.58 -10.41
N THR A 349 24.83 -14.33 -10.05
CA THR A 349 24.30 -13.76 -8.80
C THR A 349 22.77 -13.66 -8.82
N TYR A 350 22.18 -13.13 -9.89
CA TYR A 350 20.74 -13.07 -10.06
C TYR A 350 20.10 -14.46 -10.16
N THR A 351 20.77 -15.39 -10.83
CA THR A 351 20.34 -16.78 -10.92
C THR A 351 20.31 -17.45 -9.54
N LEU A 352 21.30 -17.18 -8.69
CA LEU A 352 21.35 -17.68 -7.33
C LEU A 352 20.28 -17.03 -6.45
N MET A 353 20.03 -15.72 -6.58
CA MET A 353 18.94 -15.04 -5.89
C MET A 353 17.58 -15.64 -6.25
N LEU A 354 17.30 -15.81 -7.55
CA LEU A 354 16.06 -16.43 -8.03
C LEU A 354 15.89 -17.87 -7.52
N TYR A 355 16.97 -18.65 -7.55
CA TYR A 355 16.97 -20.01 -7.03
C TYR A 355 16.56 -20.04 -5.54
N TYR A 356 17.22 -19.23 -4.71
CA TYR A 356 16.91 -19.20 -3.28
C TYR A 356 15.53 -18.63 -2.98
N ALA A 357 15.07 -17.66 -3.75
CA ALA A 357 13.70 -17.15 -3.63
C ALA A 357 12.68 -18.28 -3.83
N LEU A 358 12.84 -19.12 -4.84
CA LEU A 358 11.87 -20.15 -5.22
C LEU A 358 12.04 -21.46 -4.42
N PHE A 359 13.26 -21.92 -4.18
CA PHE A 359 13.52 -23.25 -3.61
C PHE A 359 13.95 -23.25 -2.13
N LEU A 360 14.25 -22.07 -1.56
CA LEU A 360 14.40 -21.80 -0.12
C LEU A 360 15.59 -22.47 0.59
N ASP A 361 16.31 -23.40 -0.03
CA ASP A 361 17.40 -24.15 0.59
C ASP A 361 18.54 -24.42 -0.41
N ARG A 362 19.70 -24.88 0.12
CA ARG A 362 20.84 -25.32 -0.71
C ARG A 362 20.47 -26.51 -1.59
N LEU A 363 21.19 -26.68 -2.69
CA LEU A 363 20.90 -27.69 -3.73
C LEU A 363 20.65 -29.09 -3.17
N GLU A 364 21.57 -29.60 -2.35
CA GLU A 364 21.49 -30.93 -1.76
C GLU A 364 20.18 -31.15 -0.99
N ARG A 365 19.78 -30.20 -0.14
CA ARG A 365 18.54 -30.28 0.65
C ARG A 365 17.28 -30.03 -0.19
N ALA A 366 17.41 -29.29 -1.26
CA ALA A 366 16.32 -29.08 -2.21
C ALA A 366 16.14 -30.26 -3.15
N GLY A 367 17.13 -31.17 -3.23
CA GLY A 367 17.09 -32.38 -4.06
C GLY A 367 17.55 -32.15 -5.51
N PHE A 368 18.43 -31.17 -5.73
CA PHE A 368 18.95 -30.84 -7.06
C PHE A 368 20.47 -30.99 -7.15
N THR A 369 20.94 -31.29 -8.36
CA THR A 369 22.38 -31.36 -8.67
C THR A 369 22.93 -30.03 -9.15
N SER A 370 22.08 -29.15 -9.72
CA SER A 370 22.45 -27.82 -10.19
C SER A 370 21.29 -26.82 -10.09
N ILE A 371 21.64 -25.52 -10.06
CA ILE A 371 20.65 -24.43 -10.10
C ILE A 371 19.87 -24.45 -11.43
N GLN A 372 20.56 -24.76 -12.52
CA GLN A 372 19.98 -24.83 -13.86
C GLN A 372 18.91 -25.92 -13.95
N GLU A 373 19.19 -27.11 -13.39
CA GLU A 373 18.21 -28.18 -13.27
C GLU A 373 16.95 -27.71 -12.50
N ALA A 374 17.14 -27.11 -11.34
CA ALA A 374 16.05 -26.63 -10.49
C ALA A 374 15.18 -25.59 -11.22
N LEU A 375 15.80 -24.58 -11.81
CA LEU A 375 15.10 -23.50 -12.51
C LEU A 375 14.40 -23.98 -13.78
N ALA A 376 15.00 -24.90 -14.53
CA ALA A 376 14.41 -25.48 -15.74
C ALA A 376 13.05 -26.18 -15.47
N LEU A 377 12.82 -26.67 -14.25
CA LEU A 377 11.55 -27.30 -13.89
C LEU A 377 10.35 -26.37 -14.06
N LEU A 378 10.50 -25.07 -13.82
CA LEU A 378 9.39 -24.12 -13.95
C LEU A 378 8.86 -24.03 -15.39
N HIS A 379 9.66 -24.40 -16.38
CA HIS A 379 9.26 -24.40 -17.80
C HIS A 379 8.61 -25.73 -18.24
N THR A 380 8.49 -26.71 -17.34
CA THR A 380 7.78 -27.95 -17.62
C THR A 380 6.27 -27.79 -17.43
N GLU A 381 5.46 -28.64 -18.10
CA GLU A 381 4.01 -28.66 -17.96
C GLU A 381 3.56 -28.86 -16.50
N ARG A 382 4.35 -29.61 -15.72
CA ARG A 382 4.05 -29.92 -14.31
C ARG A 382 4.02 -28.66 -13.42
N TYR A 383 4.94 -27.70 -13.65
CA TYR A 383 5.09 -26.50 -12.82
C TYR A 383 4.68 -25.20 -13.54
N LYS A 384 4.00 -25.29 -14.68
CA LYS A 384 3.60 -24.14 -15.51
C LYS A 384 2.81 -23.07 -14.77
N TYR A 385 1.99 -23.45 -13.79
CA TYR A 385 1.20 -22.51 -13.01
C TYR A 385 2.07 -21.64 -12.09
N PHE A 386 3.15 -22.20 -11.55
CA PHE A 386 4.12 -21.41 -10.77
C PHE A 386 4.93 -20.49 -11.67
N ASN A 387 5.33 -20.92 -12.86
CA ASN A 387 5.96 -20.04 -13.84
C ASN A 387 5.02 -18.91 -14.25
N GLN A 388 3.74 -19.19 -14.45
CA GLN A 388 2.73 -18.17 -14.72
C GLN A 388 2.58 -17.18 -13.56
N GLU A 389 2.61 -17.65 -12.31
CA GLU A 389 2.57 -16.78 -11.13
C GLU A 389 3.81 -15.87 -11.07
N VAL A 390 5.00 -16.40 -11.34
CA VAL A 390 6.25 -15.59 -11.43
C VAL A 390 6.10 -14.50 -12.49
N LYS A 391 5.55 -14.81 -13.68
CA LYS A 391 5.26 -13.80 -14.72
C LYS A 391 4.32 -12.71 -14.22
N GLU A 392 3.23 -13.10 -13.58
CA GLU A 392 2.23 -12.15 -13.07
C GLU A 392 2.78 -11.26 -11.94
N ILE A 393 3.57 -11.83 -11.01
CA ILE A 393 4.26 -11.05 -9.96
C ILE A 393 5.17 -10.01 -10.60
N VAL A 394 6.04 -10.43 -11.51
CA VAL A 394 7.03 -9.53 -12.11
C VAL A 394 6.37 -8.45 -12.97
N ALA A 395 5.34 -8.81 -13.75
CA ALA A 395 4.57 -7.83 -14.51
C ALA A 395 3.95 -6.77 -13.58
N TYR A 396 3.28 -7.21 -12.51
CA TYR A 396 2.70 -6.32 -11.50
C TYR A 396 3.76 -5.39 -10.88
N LEU A 397 4.91 -5.94 -10.45
CA LEU A 397 5.97 -5.15 -9.83
C LEU A 397 6.59 -4.14 -10.79
N LEU A 398 6.84 -4.52 -12.05
CA LEU A 398 7.39 -3.60 -13.07
C LEU A 398 6.44 -2.46 -13.41
N GLU A 399 5.12 -2.72 -13.42
CA GLU A 399 4.08 -1.70 -13.61
C GLU A 399 4.00 -0.72 -12.43
N HIS A 400 4.37 -1.16 -11.21
CA HIS A 400 4.23 -0.38 -9.97
C HIS A 400 5.57 0.14 -9.41
N LEU A 401 6.65 0.12 -10.20
CA LEU A 401 7.94 0.67 -9.77
C LEU A 401 7.84 2.20 -9.54
N GLN A 402 7.94 2.62 -8.30
CA GLN A 402 7.86 4.04 -7.92
C GLN A 402 9.24 4.67 -7.66
N ILE A 403 10.24 3.85 -7.36
CA ILE A 403 11.57 4.30 -6.95
C ILE A 403 12.58 3.92 -8.04
N LYS A 404 13.34 4.90 -8.49
CA LYS A 404 14.47 4.65 -9.38
C LYS A 404 15.66 4.22 -8.55
N THR A 405 16.06 2.96 -8.69
CA THR A 405 17.27 2.41 -8.08
C THR A 405 18.50 2.74 -8.92
N MET A 406 19.68 2.84 -8.29
CA MET A 406 20.95 3.17 -8.90
C MET A 406 22.04 2.18 -8.44
N PRO A 407 23.10 1.92 -9.21
CA PRO A 407 24.22 1.12 -8.73
C PRO A 407 24.79 1.67 -7.42
N LEU A 408 25.11 0.79 -6.48
CA LEU A 408 25.70 1.19 -5.20
C LEU A 408 27.12 1.71 -5.39
N GLY A 409 27.35 3.00 -5.11
CA GLY A 409 28.62 3.68 -5.32
C GLY A 409 29.17 3.39 -6.72
N ASN A 410 30.45 3.33 -6.91
CA ASN A 410 31.08 2.94 -8.20
C ASN A 410 30.97 1.42 -8.46
N ASN A 411 29.81 0.80 -8.26
CA ASN A 411 29.56 -0.63 -8.40
C ASN A 411 30.41 -1.49 -7.45
N ILE A 412 30.56 -1.03 -6.21
CA ILE A 412 31.40 -1.67 -5.16
C ILE A 412 30.99 -3.11 -4.91
N ILE A 413 29.68 -3.37 -4.90
CA ILE A 413 29.08 -4.70 -4.83
C ILE A 413 28.23 -4.85 -6.11
N PRO A 414 28.68 -5.70 -7.05
CA PRO A 414 27.95 -5.92 -8.29
C PRO A 414 26.50 -6.32 -8.04
N HIS A 415 25.59 -5.79 -8.84
CA HIS A 415 24.14 -6.04 -8.77
C HIS A 415 23.42 -5.51 -7.52
N MET A 416 24.12 -4.92 -6.56
CA MET A 416 23.49 -4.21 -5.46
C MET A 416 23.15 -2.79 -5.88
N GLU A 417 21.93 -2.37 -5.63
CA GLU A 417 21.45 -1.04 -6.03
C GLU A 417 21.05 -0.23 -4.80
N LEU A 418 21.47 1.03 -4.78
CA LEU A 418 20.96 2.03 -3.86
C LEU A 418 19.44 2.12 -3.98
N TYR A 419 18.74 2.23 -2.87
CA TYR A 419 17.28 2.16 -2.73
C TYR A 419 16.65 0.80 -3.11
N GLY A 420 17.46 -0.19 -3.49
CA GLY A 420 17.01 -1.55 -3.70
C GLY A 420 16.49 -2.17 -2.42
N CYS A 421 15.43 -2.96 -2.55
CA CYS A 421 14.78 -3.66 -1.44
C CYS A 421 15.23 -5.13 -1.44
N TYR A 422 15.82 -5.59 -0.33
CA TYR A 422 16.44 -6.90 -0.24
C TYR A 422 16.15 -7.57 1.10
N THR A 423 15.98 -8.88 1.09
CA THR A 423 16.10 -9.69 2.31
C THR A 423 17.57 -9.80 2.72
N ARG A 424 17.81 -10.21 3.95
CA ARG A 424 19.18 -10.42 4.43
C ARG A 424 19.90 -11.54 3.67
N GLU A 425 19.20 -12.60 3.31
CA GLU A 425 19.71 -13.70 2.49
C GLU A 425 20.14 -13.22 1.10
N GLU A 426 19.39 -12.35 0.48
CA GLU A 426 19.74 -11.77 -0.82
C GLU A 426 20.95 -10.87 -0.72
N ILE A 427 21.08 -10.07 0.35
CA ILE A 427 22.29 -9.28 0.61
C ILE A 427 23.50 -10.20 0.73
N PHE A 428 23.39 -11.31 1.47
CA PHE A 428 24.48 -12.29 1.58
C PHE A 428 24.79 -12.99 0.27
N THR A 429 23.81 -13.16 -0.63
CA THR A 429 24.03 -13.64 -1.99
C THR A 429 24.80 -12.61 -2.82
N LEU A 430 24.38 -11.35 -2.77
CA LEU A 430 25.03 -10.25 -3.50
C LEU A 430 26.49 -10.05 -3.10
N VAL A 431 26.80 -10.21 -1.82
CA VAL A 431 28.19 -10.09 -1.32
C VAL A 431 29.00 -11.41 -1.38
N GLY A 432 28.47 -12.45 -2.06
CA GLY A 432 29.20 -13.71 -2.28
C GLY A 432 29.32 -14.63 -1.05
N ARG A 433 28.61 -14.34 0.04
CA ARG A 433 28.63 -15.16 1.27
C ARG A 433 27.71 -16.37 1.21
N GLN A 434 26.74 -16.37 0.34
CA GLN A 434 25.84 -17.49 0.07
C GLN A 434 26.15 -18.09 -1.30
N THR A 435 26.21 -19.41 -1.39
CA THR A 435 26.46 -20.16 -2.64
C THR A 435 25.38 -21.24 -2.82
N ALA A 436 25.38 -21.93 -3.93
CA ALA A 436 24.45 -23.03 -4.18
C ALA A 436 24.55 -24.18 -3.16
N GLU A 437 25.76 -24.41 -2.64
CA GLU A 437 26.07 -25.49 -1.69
C GLU A 437 25.97 -25.03 -0.24
N ARG A 438 26.08 -23.71 0.01
CA ARG A 438 26.09 -23.12 1.35
C ARG A 438 25.09 -22.01 1.49
N LYS A 439 23.99 -22.32 2.19
CA LYS A 439 23.04 -21.29 2.67
C LYS A 439 23.60 -20.66 3.93
N MET A 440 23.67 -19.32 3.98
CA MET A 440 23.98 -18.61 5.21
C MET A 440 22.82 -18.80 6.20
N GLN A 441 23.13 -19.31 7.39
CA GLN A 441 22.18 -19.26 8.49
C GLN A 441 22.09 -17.80 8.96
N GLY A 442 20.87 -17.31 9.16
CA GLY A 442 20.62 -15.91 9.43
C GLY A 442 21.46 -15.39 10.60
N SER A 443 22.38 -14.49 10.33
CA SER A 443 23.05 -13.71 11.37
C SER A 443 22.00 -12.83 12.05
N VAL A 444 21.89 -12.93 13.36
CA VAL A 444 20.95 -12.12 14.16
C VAL A 444 21.52 -10.74 14.48
N THR A 445 22.83 -10.52 14.19
CA THR A 445 23.54 -9.28 14.52
C THR A 445 23.19 -8.14 13.58
N GLY A 446 23.10 -6.91 14.13
CA GLY A 446 22.89 -5.68 13.37
C GLY A 446 24.12 -5.22 12.56
N VAL A 447 25.29 -5.82 12.80
CA VAL A 447 26.55 -5.47 12.16
C VAL A 447 27.18 -6.73 11.55
N PHE A 448 27.61 -6.63 10.29
CA PHE A 448 28.26 -7.73 9.60
C PHE A 448 29.52 -7.22 8.85
N ASN A 449 30.68 -7.79 9.17
CA ASN A 449 31.94 -7.41 8.57
C ASN A 449 32.23 -8.23 7.29
N LEU A 450 32.66 -7.55 6.23
CA LEU A 450 33.03 -8.11 4.93
C LEU A 450 34.49 -7.76 4.60
N PRO A 451 35.46 -8.46 5.18
CA PRO A 451 36.89 -8.17 4.94
C PRO A 451 37.30 -8.22 3.46
N GLU A 452 36.69 -9.13 2.69
CA GLU A 452 36.96 -9.30 1.26
C GLU A 452 36.53 -8.10 0.40
N HIS A 453 35.62 -7.26 0.90
CA HIS A 453 35.17 -6.03 0.25
C HIS A 453 35.68 -4.78 0.98
N ASN A 454 36.51 -4.94 2.02
CA ASN A 454 36.84 -3.87 2.96
C ASN A 454 35.59 -3.06 3.37
N ALA A 455 34.53 -3.78 3.78
CA ALA A 455 33.24 -3.20 4.06
C ALA A 455 32.60 -3.74 5.35
N THR A 456 31.71 -2.94 5.92
CA THR A 456 30.85 -3.31 7.05
C THR A 456 29.41 -3.03 6.69
N LEU A 457 28.53 -4.01 6.87
CA LEU A 457 27.09 -3.87 6.67
C LEU A 457 26.42 -3.55 7.99
N LEU A 458 25.59 -2.51 8.01
CA LEU A 458 24.73 -2.15 9.14
C LEU A 458 23.27 -2.47 8.79
N PHE A 459 22.63 -3.30 9.62
CA PHE A 459 21.24 -3.69 9.49
C PHE A 459 20.41 -3.01 10.58
N VAL A 460 19.63 -2.01 10.19
CA VAL A 460 18.88 -1.15 11.11
C VAL A 460 17.38 -1.42 10.99
N THR A 461 16.72 -1.52 12.14
CA THR A 461 15.25 -1.54 12.24
C THR A 461 14.84 -0.32 13.05
N LEU A 462 14.05 0.60 12.47
CA LEU A 462 13.67 1.86 13.11
C LEU A 462 12.69 1.64 14.26
N ASN A 463 11.56 1.01 13.98
CA ASN A 463 10.52 0.75 14.98
C ASN A 463 10.71 -0.64 15.58
N LYS A 464 11.17 -0.69 16.83
CA LYS A 464 11.44 -1.93 17.56
C LYS A 464 10.33 -2.17 18.59
N SER A 465 9.51 -3.21 18.37
CA SER A 465 8.50 -3.63 19.32
C SER A 465 9.10 -4.49 20.44
N GLU A 466 8.53 -4.41 21.65
CA GLU A 466 8.93 -5.26 22.79
C GLU A 466 8.75 -6.76 22.50
N ALA A 467 7.80 -7.10 21.62
CA ALA A 467 7.56 -8.49 21.20
C ALA A 467 8.70 -9.07 20.33
N ASP A 468 9.44 -8.22 19.62
CA ASP A 468 10.44 -8.61 18.63
C ASP A 468 11.89 -8.41 19.10
N PHE A 469 12.10 -7.59 20.12
CA PHE A 469 13.43 -7.21 20.62
C PHE A 469 13.47 -7.23 22.15
N SER A 470 14.56 -7.76 22.71
CA SER A 470 14.78 -7.67 24.16
C SER A 470 15.07 -6.22 24.57
N PRO A 471 14.79 -5.82 25.83
CA PRO A 471 15.07 -4.46 26.31
C PRO A 471 16.52 -4.01 26.09
N SER A 472 17.48 -4.93 26.13
CA SER A 472 18.90 -4.65 25.88
C SER A 472 19.26 -4.43 24.40
N THR A 473 18.34 -4.66 23.46
CA THR A 473 18.55 -4.50 22.01
C THR A 473 17.58 -3.51 21.37
N GLN A 474 16.86 -2.75 22.17
CA GLN A 474 16.01 -1.63 21.73
C GLN A 474 16.87 -0.37 21.54
N TYR A 475 17.73 -0.39 20.52
CA TYR A 475 18.53 0.76 20.14
C TYR A 475 17.67 1.90 19.59
N ASN A 476 18.05 3.14 19.87
CA ASN A 476 17.36 4.33 19.38
C ASN A 476 17.98 4.78 18.06
N ASP A 477 17.51 4.19 16.95
CA ASP A 477 17.98 4.47 15.61
C ASP A 477 16.95 5.32 14.86
N TYR A 478 17.37 6.46 14.26
CA TYR A 478 16.46 7.35 13.54
C TYR A 478 17.20 8.21 12.51
N LEU A 479 16.45 8.67 11.50
CA LEU A 479 16.91 9.73 10.61
C LEU A 479 16.86 11.07 11.35
N ILE A 480 17.96 11.82 11.34
CA ILE A 480 18.00 13.20 11.83
C ILE A 480 17.37 14.14 10.78
N ASN A 481 17.68 13.90 9.53
CA ASN A 481 17.11 14.52 8.34
C ASN A 481 17.45 13.65 7.11
N GLU A 482 17.17 14.13 5.91
CA GLU A 482 17.42 13.39 4.67
C GLU A 482 18.88 12.95 4.44
N ASN A 483 19.86 13.65 5.05
CA ASN A 483 21.29 13.43 4.85
C ASN A 483 22.01 12.83 6.06
N PHE A 484 21.39 12.83 7.23
CA PHE A 484 22.04 12.39 8.47
C PHE A 484 21.20 11.36 9.22
N PHE A 485 21.91 10.35 9.76
CA PHE A 485 21.32 9.22 10.46
C PHE A 485 21.96 9.06 11.83
N HIS A 486 21.16 8.96 12.89
CA HIS A 486 21.60 8.54 14.23
C HIS A 486 21.47 7.03 14.38
N TRP A 487 22.53 6.37 14.82
CA TRP A 487 22.60 4.93 15.01
C TRP A 487 23.30 4.57 16.32
N GLN A 488 22.81 3.58 17.01
CA GLN A 488 23.44 3.00 18.19
C GLN A 488 24.16 1.70 17.84
N SER A 489 25.45 1.61 18.23
CA SER A 489 26.27 0.43 18.02
C SER A 489 25.81 -0.76 18.89
N GLN A 490 26.47 -1.89 18.75
CA GLN A 490 26.27 -3.02 19.67
C GLN A 490 26.71 -2.64 21.09
N ASN A 491 26.06 -3.24 22.10
CA ASN A 491 26.37 -3.02 23.52
C ASN A 491 27.80 -3.41 23.96
N THR A 492 28.54 -4.04 23.06
CA THR A 492 29.95 -4.43 23.25
C THR A 492 30.93 -3.42 22.66
N ASP A 493 30.46 -2.44 21.90
CA ASP A 493 31.31 -1.52 21.17
C ASP A 493 31.65 -0.27 22.00
N SER A 494 32.90 0.16 21.93
CA SER A 494 33.42 1.37 22.57
C SER A 494 34.49 2.03 21.70
N HIS A 495 34.79 3.29 21.94
CA HIS A 495 35.89 4.04 21.27
C HIS A 495 37.25 3.35 21.38
N HIS A 496 37.44 2.51 22.42
CA HIS A 496 38.73 1.91 22.74
C HIS A 496 38.91 0.51 22.16
N ASN A 497 37.84 -0.18 21.73
CA ASN A 497 37.93 -1.53 21.19
C ASN A 497 37.82 -1.58 19.65
N ASN A 498 38.10 -2.75 19.07
CA ASN A 498 38.07 -2.95 17.62
C ASN A 498 36.68 -2.76 17.02
N GLY A 499 35.59 -2.96 17.80
CA GLY A 499 34.22 -2.72 17.36
C GLY A 499 34.00 -1.25 17.04
N GLY A 500 34.24 -0.36 18.02
CA GLY A 500 34.07 1.07 17.85
C GLY A 500 35.10 1.71 16.93
N LYS A 501 36.39 1.28 16.99
CA LYS A 501 37.43 1.76 16.06
C LYS A 501 37.09 1.54 14.60
N ARG A 502 36.36 0.48 14.27
CA ARG A 502 35.86 0.20 12.91
C ARG A 502 35.03 1.34 12.34
N TYR A 503 34.29 2.05 13.18
CA TYR A 503 33.46 3.19 12.79
C TYR A 503 34.25 4.49 12.82
N THR A 504 34.91 4.78 13.95
CA THR A 504 35.60 6.06 14.18
C THR A 504 36.85 6.25 13.31
N MET A 505 37.50 5.17 12.89
CA MET A 505 38.67 5.18 12.01
C MET A 505 38.33 4.83 10.56
N GLN A 506 37.09 5.05 10.13
CA GLN A 506 36.62 4.71 8.78
C GLN A 506 37.51 5.32 7.69
N SER A 507 37.81 6.61 7.81
CA SER A 507 38.64 7.33 6.82
C SER A 507 40.10 6.88 6.80
N GLU A 508 40.62 6.36 7.92
CA GLU A 508 42.01 5.90 8.02
C GLU A 508 42.18 4.48 7.47
N THR A 509 41.13 3.66 7.59
CA THR A 509 41.13 2.23 7.20
C THR A 509 40.51 1.97 5.84
N ASP A 510 39.99 2.99 5.17
CA ASP A 510 39.19 2.88 3.94
C ASP A 510 38.04 1.85 4.06
N ASN A 511 37.54 1.63 5.29
CA ASN A 511 36.45 0.71 5.55
C ASN A 511 35.12 1.33 5.08
N ARG A 512 34.51 0.72 4.08
CA ARG A 512 33.22 1.19 3.54
C ARG A 512 32.08 0.70 4.41
N ILE A 513 31.24 1.63 4.89
CA ILE A 513 30.09 1.25 5.69
C ILE A 513 28.83 1.39 4.83
N ILE A 514 28.09 0.29 4.70
CA ILE A 514 26.87 0.20 3.89
C ILE A 514 25.70 0.01 4.83
N MET A 515 24.73 0.90 4.76
CA MET A 515 23.55 0.91 5.64
C MET A 515 22.33 0.32 4.94
N PHE A 516 21.66 -0.59 5.65
CA PHE A 516 20.39 -1.20 5.27
C PHE A 516 19.36 -0.92 6.34
N VAL A 517 18.25 -0.30 5.94
CA VAL A 517 17.21 0.16 6.88
C VAL A 517 15.88 -0.47 6.53
N ARG A 518 15.16 -0.89 7.55
CA ARG A 518 13.73 -1.22 7.45
C ARG A 518 12.97 -0.53 8.58
N GLU A 519 11.71 -0.27 8.35
CA GLU A 519 10.88 0.39 9.35
C GLU A 519 10.54 -0.54 10.51
N GLU A 520 10.05 -1.73 10.21
CA GLU A 520 9.62 -2.74 11.19
C GLU A 520 10.21 -4.10 10.85
N LYS A 521 10.29 -4.99 11.85
CA LYS A 521 10.76 -6.36 11.65
C LYS A 521 9.74 -7.22 10.91
N LYS A 522 8.43 -6.99 11.19
CA LYS A 522 7.32 -7.70 10.58
C LYS A 522 6.29 -6.73 10.04
N ASP A 523 5.72 -7.04 8.89
CA ASP A 523 4.59 -6.29 8.33
C ASP A 523 3.26 -6.61 9.05
N GLY A 524 2.19 -5.92 8.65
CA GLY A 524 0.85 -6.14 9.21
C GLY A 524 0.26 -7.52 8.95
N TYR A 525 0.90 -8.34 8.10
CA TYR A 525 0.53 -9.72 7.80
C TYR A 525 1.40 -10.76 8.52
N GLY A 526 2.36 -10.31 9.33
CA GLY A 526 3.28 -11.16 10.10
C GLY A 526 4.52 -11.63 9.33
N ASN A 527 4.72 -11.18 8.08
CA ASN A 527 5.88 -11.51 7.28
C ASN A 527 7.10 -10.66 7.68
N THR A 528 8.29 -11.23 7.56
CA THR A 528 9.52 -10.48 7.81
C THR A 528 9.73 -9.41 6.74
N CYS A 529 9.86 -8.14 7.16
CA CYS A 529 10.12 -7.03 6.25
C CYS A 529 11.56 -7.08 5.72
N PRO A 530 11.76 -6.86 4.42
CA PRO A 530 13.07 -6.70 3.81
C PRO A 530 13.69 -5.35 4.22
N PHE A 531 14.95 -5.14 3.83
CA PHE A 531 15.68 -3.90 4.06
C PHE A 531 15.80 -3.10 2.76
N HIS A 532 15.75 -1.79 2.87
CA HIS A 532 16.17 -0.89 1.79
C HIS A 532 17.66 -0.56 1.93
N CYS A 533 18.38 -0.60 0.82
CA CYS A 533 19.78 -0.17 0.77
C CYS A 533 19.84 1.36 0.81
N PHE A 534 20.31 1.92 1.92
CA PHE A 534 20.55 3.37 2.08
C PHE A 534 21.90 3.81 1.51
N GLY A 535 22.71 2.83 1.05
CA GLY A 535 24.00 3.11 0.45
C GLY A 535 25.15 3.29 1.44
N LEU A 536 26.17 3.97 0.96
CA LEU A 536 27.36 4.27 1.74
C LEU A 536 27.07 5.38 2.75
N VAL A 537 27.72 5.27 3.90
CA VAL A 537 27.65 6.27 4.97
C VAL A 537 29.04 6.63 5.49
N ASP A 538 29.24 7.92 5.79
CA ASP A 538 30.47 8.46 6.35
C ASP A 538 30.31 8.77 7.82
N TYR A 539 31.32 8.45 8.60
CA TYR A 539 31.39 8.79 10.01
C TYR A 539 31.53 10.30 10.21
N ILE A 540 30.67 10.88 11.06
CA ILE A 540 30.73 12.31 11.43
C ILE A 540 31.18 12.50 12.86
N SER A 541 30.50 11.85 13.80
CA SER A 541 30.78 11.99 15.23
C SER A 541 30.21 10.83 16.02
N SER A 542 30.73 10.62 17.21
CA SER A 542 30.14 9.67 18.17
C SER A 542 30.34 10.12 19.60
N HIS A 543 29.50 9.61 20.49
CA HIS A 543 29.60 9.81 21.94
C HIS A 543 29.05 8.60 22.70
N GLY A 544 29.46 8.45 23.94
CA GLY A 544 29.09 7.31 24.78
C GLY A 544 29.78 6.00 24.37
N ASP A 545 29.72 5.02 25.24
CA ASP A 545 30.25 3.67 25.04
C ASP A 545 29.21 2.65 25.55
N PHE A 546 29.16 1.46 24.95
CA PHE A 546 28.37 0.30 25.40
C PHE A 546 26.84 0.51 25.50
N PRO A 547 26.13 1.09 24.47
CA PRO A 547 26.54 1.31 23.09
C PRO A 547 27.10 2.72 22.82
N MET A 548 27.83 2.86 21.72
CA MET A 548 28.19 4.14 21.15
C MET A 548 27.01 4.74 20.37
N ASN A 549 26.78 6.05 20.51
CA ASN A 549 25.85 6.81 19.66
C ASN A 549 26.66 7.39 18.51
N VAL A 550 26.35 7.03 17.30
CA VAL A 550 27.09 7.42 16.09
C VAL A 550 26.21 8.21 15.16
N THR A 551 26.71 9.34 14.68
CA THR A 551 26.09 10.14 13.62
C THR A 551 26.76 9.81 12.29
N TRP A 552 25.97 9.31 11.35
CA TRP A 552 26.36 9.03 9.99
C TRP A 552 25.86 10.09 9.03
N LYS A 553 26.67 10.45 8.04
CA LYS A 553 26.24 11.19 6.85
C LYS A 553 25.98 10.18 5.73
N LEU A 554 24.81 10.23 5.13
CA LEU A 554 24.49 9.45 3.95
C LEU A 554 25.20 10.04 2.73
N GLU A 555 25.77 9.21 1.85
CA GLU A 555 26.37 9.65 0.58
C GLU A 555 25.28 10.21 -0.34
N GLU A 556 24.13 9.55 -0.39
CA GLU A 556 22.94 9.98 -1.10
C GLU A 556 21.77 10.18 -0.12
N PRO A 557 20.88 11.16 -0.34
CA PRO A 557 19.77 11.46 0.58
C PRO A 557 18.89 10.23 0.82
N ALA A 558 18.38 10.08 2.04
CA ALA A 558 17.40 9.04 2.34
C ALA A 558 16.14 9.20 1.47
N MET A 559 15.50 8.08 1.15
CA MET A 559 14.26 8.09 0.38
C MET A 559 13.21 8.97 1.07
N PRO A 560 12.43 9.78 0.31
CA PRO A 560 11.37 10.65 0.87
C PRO A 560 10.40 9.93 1.78
N TYR A 561 10.17 8.64 1.52
CA TYR A 561 9.37 7.74 2.35
C TYR A 561 9.82 7.73 3.82
N TYR A 562 11.13 7.61 4.07
CA TYR A 562 11.68 7.54 5.43
C TYR A 562 11.82 8.92 6.09
N VAL A 563 12.00 9.98 5.28
CA VAL A 563 12.12 11.36 5.77
C VAL A 563 10.79 11.89 6.30
N LYS A 564 9.67 11.48 5.71
CA LYS A 564 8.32 11.91 6.12
C LYS A 564 7.81 11.22 7.39
N ALA A 565 8.49 10.17 7.84
CA ALA A 565 8.20 9.51 9.12
C ALA A 565 8.84 10.24 10.32
N LEU A 566 9.57 11.35 10.07
CA LEU A 566 10.11 12.29 11.06
C LEU A 566 9.09 13.37 11.39
#